data_d024fa9c3ab4022600f16df2c037d61f
#
_entry.id   d024fa9c3ab4022600f16df2c037d61f
#
_cell.length_a   1.000
_cell.length_b   1.000
_cell.length_c   1.000
_cell.angle_alpha   90.00
_cell.angle_beta   90.00
_cell.angle_gamma   90.00
#
_symmetry.space_group_name_H-M   'P 1'
#
loop_
_entity.id
_entity.type
_entity.pdbx_description
1 polymer ?
#
loop_
_entity_poly.entity_id
_entity_poly.type
_entity_poly.pdbx_seq_one_letter_code
_entity_poly.pdbx_strand_id
1 'polypeptide(L)'
;MDNAEHLAVLPQGAGPWNAWRSRHPMVRPDLTGINLSGANLAGANLTRTNLSNAALDAADLSNADLSGANLSRANLHNAILRSANLSRANLAEAVFNGADLGGAMLSLTNLTKAVGNGAKICKAVLSGALLRETTLGGADFSSADLSGADLARAYLGDAEFSAANLRSADFRGANLRGARLQEANLSLADLSGGNLTLADLSGADLTGTNLRGANLTLANLSNAELTNVGWRLNEMRGRYLGVRGLDSCYGNALFKRAAADQDFLDTLEAHLQGTRGMALFRAWGFIDYGRSLLRVALLSFGLAAIYGIIYRIFPQILDYKDSAKTWFTPYYFSIVTYTTLGFGDIKPKTIVGELVVSSEVILGYTTLGLLLSVLAQNIARRS
;
A
#
# COMPACT_ATOMS: atom_id res chain seq x y z
N MET A 1 20.03 23.28 41.96
CA MET A 1 18.93 24.27 42.05
C MET A 1 17.68 23.48 42.30
N ASP A 2 16.96 23.84 43.35
CA ASP A 2 15.82 23.04 43.81
C ASP A 2 14.69 23.02 42.78
N ASN A 3 14.21 21.85 42.48
CA ASN A 3 13.04 21.58 41.60
C ASN A 3 11.78 22.34 42.10
N ALA A 4 11.78 22.79 43.34
CA ALA A 4 10.67 23.45 43.98
C ALA A 4 10.32 24.84 43.39
N GLU A 5 11.31 25.60 42.92
CA GLU A 5 11.06 26.97 42.43
C GLU A 5 10.26 26.99 41.12
N HIS A 6 10.69 26.21 40.12
CA HIS A 6 9.98 26.21 38.84
C HIS A 6 8.64 25.47 38.91
N LEU A 7 8.49 24.49 39.82
CA LEU A 7 7.20 23.85 40.08
C LEU A 7 6.16 24.83 40.68
N ALA A 8 6.63 25.83 41.46
CA ALA A 8 5.74 26.83 42.05
C ALA A 8 5.38 27.96 41.05
N VAL A 9 6.25 28.26 40.08
CA VAL A 9 6.07 29.41 39.18
C VAL A 9 5.16 29.05 37.98
N LEU A 10 5.31 27.89 37.37
CA LEU A 10 4.57 27.56 36.15
C LEU A 10 3.04 27.52 36.31
N PRO A 11 2.47 27.02 37.44
CA PRO A 11 1.03 27.04 37.63
C PRO A 11 0.42 28.47 37.73
N GLN A 12 1.27 29.50 37.93
CA GLN A 12 0.85 30.90 37.96
C GLN A 12 0.62 31.47 36.53
N GLY A 13 0.94 30.69 35.50
CA GLY A 13 0.72 31.02 34.08
C GLY A 13 1.97 31.46 33.32
N ALA A 14 1.79 31.74 32.03
CA ALA A 14 2.90 32.02 31.11
C ALA A 14 3.70 33.28 31.46
N GLY A 15 3.07 34.34 31.97
CA GLY A 15 3.76 35.60 32.28
C GLY A 15 4.86 35.43 33.34
N PRO A 16 4.51 35.00 34.58
CA PRO A 16 5.49 34.71 35.64
C PRO A 16 6.54 33.69 35.20
N TRP A 17 6.11 32.65 34.49
CA TRP A 17 7.01 31.63 33.96
C TRP A 17 8.05 32.20 32.97
N ASN A 18 7.63 32.99 31.98
CA ASN A 18 8.51 33.60 31.00
C ASN A 18 9.51 34.59 31.66
N ALA A 19 9.05 35.33 32.65
CA ALA A 19 9.93 36.20 33.44
C ALA A 19 10.99 35.39 34.21
N TRP A 20 10.61 34.25 34.76
CA TRP A 20 11.56 33.33 35.42
C TRP A 20 12.51 32.73 34.37
N ARG A 21 12.02 32.26 33.20
CA ARG A 21 12.85 31.72 32.13
C ARG A 21 13.89 32.72 31.62
N SER A 22 13.52 33.99 31.49
CA SER A 22 14.44 35.06 31.05
C SER A 22 15.62 35.28 32.00
N ARG A 23 15.39 35.08 33.30
CA ARG A 23 16.45 35.15 34.32
C ARG A 23 17.30 33.87 34.39
N HIS A 24 16.77 32.72 33.91
CA HIS A 24 17.39 31.40 34.02
C HIS A 24 17.48 30.71 32.64
N PRO A 25 18.10 31.31 31.61
CA PRO A 25 18.04 30.84 30.24
C PRO A 25 18.74 29.47 30.01
N MET A 26 19.70 29.13 30.88
CA MET A 26 20.48 27.88 30.80
C MET A 26 19.86 26.71 31.58
N VAL A 27 18.87 27.00 32.43
CA VAL A 27 18.21 25.96 33.23
C VAL A 27 17.31 25.13 32.31
N ARG A 28 17.37 23.81 32.47
CA ARG A 28 16.42 22.88 31.88
C ARG A 28 15.43 22.47 32.95
N PRO A 29 14.22 23.04 32.99
CA PRO A 29 13.28 22.75 34.03
C PRO A 29 12.87 21.27 34.02
N ASP A 30 12.82 20.65 35.17
CA ASP A 30 12.28 19.31 35.34
C ASP A 30 10.87 19.40 35.95
N LEU A 31 9.86 19.17 35.15
CA LEU A 31 8.44 19.21 35.48
C LEU A 31 7.81 17.80 35.27
N THR A 32 8.62 16.77 35.47
CA THR A 32 8.18 15.37 35.32
C THR A 32 6.94 15.10 36.19
N GLY A 33 5.89 14.57 35.56
CA GLY A 33 4.64 14.20 36.24
C GLY A 33 3.82 15.33 36.79
N ILE A 34 4.14 16.61 36.49
CA ILE A 34 3.38 17.76 36.97
C ILE A 34 1.93 17.71 36.48
N ASN A 35 1.00 18.12 37.30
CA ASN A 35 -0.40 18.33 36.93
C ASN A 35 -0.63 19.80 36.50
N LEU A 36 -0.90 19.98 35.22
CA LEU A 36 -1.23 21.26 34.57
C LEU A 36 -2.53 21.12 33.74
N SER A 37 -3.42 20.21 34.17
CA SER A 37 -4.71 20.01 33.51
C SER A 37 -5.51 21.32 33.53
N GLY A 38 -6.00 21.74 32.35
CA GLY A 38 -6.72 22.98 32.15
C GLY A 38 -5.91 24.25 32.35
N ALA A 39 -4.61 24.20 32.59
CA ALA A 39 -3.78 25.39 32.82
C ALA A 39 -3.70 26.25 31.55
N ASN A 40 -3.70 27.59 31.76
CA ASN A 40 -3.42 28.53 30.69
C ASN A 40 -1.91 28.79 30.59
N LEU A 41 -1.29 28.20 29.59
CA LEU A 41 0.13 28.29 29.27
C LEU A 41 0.38 28.90 27.90
N ALA A 42 -0.62 29.64 27.37
CA ALA A 42 -0.52 30.27 26.07
C ALA A 42 0.71 31.20 25.99
N GLY A 43 1.56 30.99 24.97
CA GLY A 43 2.80 31.73 24.81
C GLY A 43 3.89 31.44 25.81
N ALA A 44 3.78 30.35 26.61
CA ALA A 44 4.80 29.95 27.56
C ALA A 44 6.09 29.49 26.90
N ASN A 45 7.24 29.90 27.40
CA ASN A 45 8.55 29.40 26.98
C ASN A 45 8.88 28.10 27.74
N LEU A 46 8.52 26.97 27.15
CA LEU A 46 8.77 25.64 27.68
C LEU A 46 9.92 24.93 26.92
N THR A 47 10.81 25.72 26.30
CA THR A 47 11.95 25.20 25.54
C THR A 47 12.80 24.26 26.39
N ARG A 48 13.12 23.06 25.86
CA ARG A 48 13.95 22.03 26.50
C ARG A 48 13.51 21.63 27.92
N THR A 49 12.25 21.88 28.29
CA THR A 49 11.67 21.49 29.57
C THR A 49 11.37 19.98 29.55
N ASN A 50 11.60 19.32 30.68
CA ASN A 50 11.15 17.96 30.89
C ASN A 50 9.71 17.96 31.44
N LEU A 51 8.75 17.56 30.57
CA LEU A 51 7.33 17.42 30.89
C LEU A 51 6.91 15.94 30.73
N SER A 52 7.86 15.00 30.88
CA SER A 52 7.52 13.60 30.75
C SER A 52 6.48 13.16 31.80
N ASN A 53 5.50 12.37 31.39
CA ASN A 53 4.37 11.94 32.20
C ASN A 53 3.50 13.09 32.79
N ALA A 54 3.63 14.32 32.30
CA ALA A 54 2.83 15.44 32.75
C ALA A 54 1.34 15.27 32.40
N ALA A 55 0.43 15.72 33.27
CA ALA A 55 -0.98 15.86 32.93
C ALA A 55 -1.20 17.27 32.35
N LEU A 56 -1.55 17.35 31.10
CA LEU A 56 -1.77 18.57 30.30
C LEU A 56 -3.13 18.51 29.60
N ASP A 57 -4.03 17.66 30.08
CA ASP A 57 -5.36 17.51 29.49
C ASP A 57 -6.11 18.85 29.53
N ALA A 58 -6.71 19.22 28.42
CA ALA A 58 -7.41 20.48 28.17
C ALA A 58 -6.57 21.76 28.51
N ALA A 59 -5.23 21.65 28.62
CA ALA A 59 -4.37 22.82 28.83
C ALA A 59 -4.33 23.66 27.54
N ASP A 60 -4.27 24.99 27.68
CA ASP A 60 -4.01 25.91 26.58
C ASP A 60 -2.51 26.20 26.48
N LEU A 61 -1.89 25.62 25.44
CA LEU A 61 -0.50 25.78 25.05
C LEU A 61 -0.39 26.55 23.72
N SER A 62 -1.42 27.31 23.33
CA SER A 62 -1.42 28.06 22.07
C SER A 62 -0.21 28.99 22.00
N ASN A 63 0.48 28.99 20.86
CA ASN A 63 1.70 29.77 20.63
C ASN A 63 2.84 29.52 21.63
N ALA A 64 2.79 28.47 22.46
CA ALA A 64 3.86 28.12 23.36
C ALA A 64 5.09 27.61 22.61
N ASP A 65 6.28 27.90 23.13
CA ASP A 65 7.52 27.33 22.61
C ASP A 65 7.93 26.10 23.44
N LEU A 66 7.68 24.93 22.90
CA LEU A 66 8.00 23.60 23.42
C LEU A 66 9.19 22.99 22.68
N SER A 67 9.96 23.79 21.93
CA SER A 67 11.05 23.26 21.09
C SER A 67 12.07 22.49 21.94
N GLY A 68 12.34 21.24 21.50
CA GLY A 68 13.23 20.32 22.19
C GLY A 68 12.75 19.89 23.60
N ALA A 69 11.51 20.16 23.98
CA ALA A 69 10.92 19.67 25.24
C ALA A 69 10.72 18.14 25.20
N ASN A 70 10.76 17.53 26.38
CA ASN A 70 10.40 16.13 26.57
C ASN A 70 8.98 16.02 27.10
N LEU A 71 8.05 15.61 26.27
CA LEU A 71 6.64 15.34 26.58
C LEU A 71 6.33 13.84 26.49
N SER A 72 7.35 12.98 26.60
CA SER A 72 7.12 11.54 26.49
C SER A 72 6.11 11.06 27.52
N ARG A 73 5.11 10.27 27.09
CA ARG A 73 4.01 9.78 27.91
C ARG A 73 3.15 10.87 28.56
N ALA A 74 3.26 12.12 28.13
CA ALA A 74 2.38 13.18 28.63
C ALA A 74 0.93 12.96 28.17
N ASN A 75 -0.02 13.35 29.02
CA ASN A 75 -1.44 13.41 28.68
C ASN A 75 -1.80 14.80 28.19
N LEU A 76 -2.04 14.92 26.86
CA LEU A 76 -2.43 16.15 26.18
C LEU A 76 -3.87 16.03 25.61
N HIS A 77 -4.72 15.18 26.23
CA HIS A 77 -6.09 14.97 25.76
C HIS A 77 -6.85 16.30 25.67
N ASN A 78 -7.45 16.62 24.51
CA ASN A 78 -8.13 17.88 24.23
C ASN A 78 -7.30 19.17 24.50
N ALA A 79 -5.97 19.07 24.63
CA ALA A 79 -5.13 20.26 24.78
C ALA A 79 -5.16 21.14 23.51
N ILE A 80 -4.98 22.44 23.70
CA ILE A 80 -4.92 23.43 22.62
C ILE A 80 -3.46 23.79 22.37
N LEU A 81 -2.90 23.37 21.22
CA LEU A 81 -1.51 23.60 20.84
C LEU A 81 -1.43 24.39 19.51
N ARG A 82 -2.45 25.20 19.21
CA ARG A 82 -2.48 25.99 17.99
C ARG A 82 -1.25 26.87 17.84
N SER A 83 -0.59 26.78 16.70
CA SER A 83 0.64 27.51 16.39
C SER A 83 1.78 27.32 17.40
N ALA A 84 1.72 26.29 18.25
CA ALA A 84 2.81 25.99 19.19
C ALA A 84 4.05 25.48 18.42
N ASN A 85 5.22 25.77 18.95
CA ASN A 85 6.47 25.25 18.44
C ASN A 85 6.89 23.98 19.21
N LEU A 86 6.72 22.83 18.60
CA LEU A 86 7.12 21.51 19.11
C LEU A 86 8.33 20.95 18.36
N SER A 87 9.02 21.77 17.58
CA SER A 87 10.14 21.31 16.77
C SER A 87 11.18 20.57 17.61
N ARG A 88 11.55 19.35 17.17
CA ARG A 88 12.48 18.46 17.87
C ARG A 88 12.04 18.05 19.28
N ALA A 89 10.79 18.25 19.66
CA ALA A 89 10.26 17.76 20.93
C ALA A 89 10.14 16.22 20.90
N ASN A 90 10.16 15.61 22.08
CA ASN A 90 9.89 14.19 22.25
C ASN A 90 8.48 13.99 22.82
N LEU A 91 7.55 13.50 21.99
CA LEU A 91 6.19 13.12 22.33
C LEU A 91 6.00 11.59 22.24
N ALA A 92 7.07 10.80 22.35
CA ALA A 92 6.94 9.34 22.27
C ALA A 92 5.95 8.83 23.34
N GLU A 93 5.02 7.97 22.91
CA GLU A 93 3.97 7.40 23.76
C GLU A 93 3.02 8.45 24.40
N ALA A 94 3.05 9.72 23.97
CA ALA A 94 2.11 10.74 24.46
C ALA A 94 0.68 10.47 23.98
N VAL A 95 -0.31 10.90 24.77
CA VAL A 95 -1.73 10.83 24.42
C VAL A 95 -2.26 12.23 24.14
N PHE A 96 -2.71 12.48 22.90
CA PHE A 96 -3.23 13.79 22.48
C PHE A 96 -4.54 13.66 21.66
N ASN A 97 -5.40 12.69 22.04
CA ASN A 97 -6.70 12.52 21.40
C ASN A 97 -7.51 13.82 21.46
N GLY A 98 -8.09 14.20 20.32
CA GLY A 98 -8.89 15.41 20.21
C GLY A 98 -8.14 16.73 20.41
N ALA A 99 -6.81 16.69 20.60
CA ALA A 99 -6.01 17.92 20.75
C ALA A 99 -6.03 18.75 19.46
N ASP A 100 -5.89 20.07 19.60
CA ASP A 100 -5.83 21.02 18.50
C ASP A 100 -4.40 21.53 18.29
N LEU A 101 -3.72 20.97 17.27
CA LEU A 101 -2.37 21.32 16.84
C LEU A 101 -2.40 22.12 15.52
N GLY A 102 -3.51 22.78 15.18
CA GLY A 102 -3.65 23.53 13.95
C GLY A 102 -2.53 24.55 13.76
N GLY A 103 -1.78 24.45 12.64
CA GLY A 103 -0.65 25.32 12.33
C GLY A 103 0.58 25.17 13.25
N ALA A 104 0.65 24.13 14.10
CA ALA A 104 1.80 23.90 14.97
C ALA A 104 3.05 23.49 14.17
N MET A 105 4.22 23.81 14.70
CA MET A 105 5.53 23.40 14.16
C MET A 105 5.99 22.13 14.87
N LEU A 106 6.01 21.00 14.17
CA LEU A 106 6.37 19.66 14.65
C LEU A 106 7.55 19.07 13.86
N SER A 107 8.34 19.90 13.19
CA SER A 107 9.47 19.40 12.40
C SER A 107 10.44 18.60 13.25
N LEU A 108 10.82 17.40 12.78
CA LEU A 108 11.75 16.49 13.48
C LEU A 108 11.27 16.07 14.88
N THR A 109 9.99 16.18 15.17
CA THR A 109 9.38 15.75 16.45
C THR A 109 9.32 14.23 16.50
N ASN A 110 9.60 13.65 17.65
CA ASN A 110 9.40 12.22 17.90
C ASN A 110 8.01 11.97 18.48
N LEU A 111 7.13 11.38 17.68
CA LEU A 111 5.76 10.96 18.05
C LEU A 111 5.61 9.43 18.07
N THR A 112 6.73 8.68 18.08
CA THR A 112 6.69 7.21 18.01
C THR A 112 5.73 6.64 19.06
N LYS A 113 4.79 5.78 18.61
CA LYS A 113 3.75 5.15 19.44
C LYS A 113 2.80 6.10 20.15
N ALA A 114 2.77 7.36 19.79
CA ALA A 114 1.81 8.31 20.36
C ALA A 114 0.38 8.02 19.88
N VAL A 115 -0.61 8.45 20.66
CA VAL A 115 -2.04 8.24 20.42
C VAL A 115 -2.74 9.58 20.30
N GLY A 116 -3.28 9.89 19.13
CA GLY A 116 -3.92 11.17 18.81
C GLY A 116 -5.13 11.02 17.91
N ASN A 117 -6.05 10.08 18.25
CA ASN A 117 -7.27 9.91 17.46
C ASN A 117 -8.11 11.19 17.44
N GLY A 118 -8.59 11.58 16.26
CA GLY A 118 -9.38 12.77 16.06
C GLY A 118 -8.64 14.08 16.36
N ALA A 119 -7.31 14.06 16.49
CA ALA A 119 -6.53 15.28 16.68
C ALA A 119 -6.61 16.18 15.44
N LYS A 120 -6.65 17.49 15.63
CA LYS A 120 -6.63 18.49 14.56
C LYS A 120 -5.18 18.91 14.34
N ILE A 121 -4.61 18.49 13.21
CA ILE A 121 -3.20 18.74 12.85
C ILE A 121 -3.14 19.50 11.51
N CYS A 122 -4.26 20.13 11.14
CA CYS A 122 -4.37 20.82 9.86
C CYS A 122 -3.38 21.99 9.75
N LYS A 123 -2.77 22.15 8.56
CA LYS A 123 -1.76 23.18 8.26
C LYS A 123 -0.53 23.14 9.16
N ALA A 124 -0.32 22.07 9.92
CA ALA A 124 0.88 21.90 10.74
C ALA A 124 2.09 21.48 9.91
N VAL A 125 3.29 21.75 10.41
CA VAL A 125 4.55 21.39 9.76
C VAL A 125 5.20 20.23 10.50
N LEU A 126 5.16 19.03 9.91
CA LEU A 126 5.70 17.78 10.48
C LEU A 126 6.86 17.23 9.63
N SER A 127 7.54 18.09 8.89
CA SER A 127 8.62 17.63 8.00
C SER A 127 9.69 16.84 8.77
N GLY A 128 9.97 15.62 8.32
CA GLY A 128 10.91 14.69 8.94
C GLY A 128 10.52 14.20 10.35
N ALA A 129 9.26 14.37 10.78
CA ALA A 129 8.79 13.87 12.07
C ALA A 129 8.73 12.34 12.10
N LEU A 130 8.91 11.75 13.27
CA LEU A 130 8.86 10.32 13.51
C LEU A 130 7.48 9.93 14.07
N LEU A 131 6.62 9.36 13.24
CA LEU A 131 5.26 8.92 13.58
C LEU A 131 5.10 7.39 13.50
N ARG A 132 6.18 6.63 13.70
CA ARG A 132 6.11 5.16 13.62
C ARG A 132 5.16 4.58 14.66
N GLU A 133 4.33 3.63 14.23
CA GLU A 133 3.41 2.90 15.10
C GLU A 133 2.44 3.81 15.88
N THR A 134 2.20 5.05 15.43
CA THR A 134 1.22 5.96 16.01
C THR A 134 -0.21 5.48 15.76
N THR A 135 -1.13 5.89 16.63
CA THR A 135 -2.57 5.69 16.45
C THR A 135 -3.25 7.05 16.25
N LEU A 136 -3.67 7.34 15.02
CA LEU A 136 -4.13 8.64 14.54
C LEU A 136 -5.43 8.50 13.73
N GLY A 137 -6.29 7.55 14.13
CA GLY A 137 -7.57 7.31 13.45
C GLY A 137 -8.44 8.57 13.43
N GLY A 138 -8.95 8.96 12.26
CA GLY A 138 -9.77 10.15 12.08
C GLY A 138 -9.07 11.49 12.37
N ALA A 139 -7.74 11.51 12.49
CA ALA A 139 -7.00 12.75 12.67
C ALA A 139 -7.03 13.61 11.40
N ASP A 140 -7.09 14.93 11.54
CA ASP A 140 -7.13 15.91 10.46
C ASP A 140 -5.74 16.46 10.16
N PHE A 141 -5.11 16.04 9.07
CA PHE A 141 -3.85 16.53 8.51
C PHE A 141 -4.05 17.38 7.26
N SER A 142 -5.25 17.91 7.04
CA SER A 142 -5.55 18.68 5.82
C SER A 142 -4.56 19.84 5.65
N SER A 143 -3.98 19.95 4.44
CA SER A 143 -2.95 20.94 4.11
C SER A 143 -1.70 20.93 5.00
N ALA A 144 -1.43 19.88 5.76
CA ALA A 144 -0.22 19.75 6.57
C ALA A 144 0.99 19.38 5.72
N ASP A 145 2.19 19.76 6.17
CA ASP A 145 3.46 19.33 5.57
C ASP A 145 4.07 18.17 6.36
N LEU A 146 3.96 16.95 5.82
CA LEU A 146 4.57 15.73 6.36
C LEU A 146 5.72 15.25 5.45
N SER A 147 6.34 16.14 4.69
CA SER A 147 7.40 15.75 3.78
C SER A 147 8.54 15.01 4.51
N GLY A 148 8.90 13.82 4.01
CA GLY A 148 9.92 12.96 4.60
C GLY A 148 9.60 12.42 5.99
N ALA A 149 8.36 12.53 6.47
CA ALA A 149 7.95 11.98 7.77
C ALA A 149 7.92 10.44 7.74
N ASP A 150 8.22 9.81 8.87
CA ASP A 150 8.17 8.35 9.04
C ASP A 150 6.86 7.94 9.74
N LEU A 151 5.89 7.47 8.94
CA LEU A 151 4.58 6.96 9.37
C LEU A 151 4.50 5.44 9.24
N ALA A 152 5.64 4.74 9.21
CA ALA A 152 5.64 3.30 9.04
C ALA A 152 4.83 2.62 10.15
N ARG A 153 3.92 1.71 9.73
CA ARG A 153 2.99 0.97 10.59
C ARG A 153 2.04 1.84 11.43
N ALA A 154 1.84 3.10 11.06
CA ALA A 154 0.87 3.96 11.72
C ALA A 154 -0.56 3.50 11.42
N TYR A 155 -1.47 3.67 12.39
CA TYR A 155 -2.91 3.50 12.21
C TYR A 155 -3.52 4.86 11.89
N LEU A 156 -3.97 5.02 10.63
CA LEU A 156 -4.46 6.26 10.03
C LEU A 156 -5.85 6.04 9.38
N GLY A 157 -6.61 5.06 9.92
CA GLY A 157 -7.95 4.78 9.40
C GLY A 157 -8.82 6.02 9.47
N ASP A 158 -9.52 6.33 8.35
CA ASP A 158 -10.40 7.49 8.19
C ASP A 158 -9.73 8.87 8.43
N ALA A 159 -8.39 8.93 8.45
CA ALA A 159 -7.66 10.19 8.61
C ALA A 159 -7.81 11.08 7.36
N GLU A 160 -7.79 12.41 7.58
CA GLU A 160 -7.93 13.42 6.54
C GLU A 160 -6.58 13.98 6.13
N PHE A 161 -6.18 13.81 4.87
CA PHE A 161 -4.92 14.30 4.29
C PHE A 161 -5.15 15.17 3.05
N SER A 162 -6.36 15.70 2.85
CA SER A 162 -6.64 16.49 1.65
C SER A 162 -5.66 17.64 1.50
N ALA A 163 -5.07 17.76 0.31
CA ALA A 163 -4.06 18.75 -0.05
C ALA A 163 -2.79 18.72 0.85
N ALA A 164 -2.53 17.64 1.58
CA ALA A 164 -1.32 17.51 2.40
C ALA A 164 -0.08 17.26 1.53
N ASN A 165 1.06 17.77 1.96
CA ASN A 165 2.36 17.44 1.39
C ASN A 165 2.94 16.19 2.08
N LEU A 166 2.89 15.05 1.39
CA LEU A 166 3.37 13.75 1.86
C LEU A 166 4.58 13.28 1.04
N ARG A 167 5.25 14.22 0.37
CA ARG A 167 6.39 13.91 -0.50
C ARG A 167 7.46 13.15 0.27
N SER A 168 7.91 12.00 -0.30
CA SER A 168 8.94 11.13 0.29
C SER A 168 8.62 10.61 1.71
N ALA A 169 7.36 10.65 2.15
CA ALA A 169 6.95 10.09 3.43
C ALA A 169 6.99 8.55 3.40
N ASP A 170 7.30 7.95 4.53
CA ASP A 170 7.35 6.49 4.71
C ASP A 170 6.05 5.99 5.36
N PHE A 171 5.18 5.36 4.58
CA PHE A 171 3.94 4.73 5.03
C PHE A 171 4.00 3.20 4.99
N ARG A 172 5.18 2.60 5.01
CA ARG A 172 5.31 1.14 4.90
C ARG A 172 4.48 0.41 5.94
N GLY A 173 3.55 -0.44 5.44
CA GLY A 173 2.67 -1.20 6.31
C GLY A 173 1.66 -0.37 7.11
N ALA A 174 1.48 0.90 6.82
CA ALA A 174 0.49 1.76 7.48
C ALA A 174 -0.94 1.34 7.13
N ASN A 175 -1.87 1.55 8.06
CA ASN A 175 -3.30 1.37 7.83
C ASN A 175 -3.95 2.72 7.50
N LEU A 176 -4.22 2.92 6.21
CA LEU A 176 -4.88 4.10 5.62
C LEU A 176 -6.30 3.78 5.15
N ARG A 177 -6.96 2.77 5.76
CA ARG A 177 -8.32 2.38 5.38
C ARG A 177 -9.27 3.57 5.50
N GLY A 178 -9.98 3.89 4.41
CA GLY A 178 -10.94 5.01 4.37
C GLY A 178 -10.30 6.40 4.45
N ALA A 179 -8.96 6.51 4.48
CA ALA A 179 -8.28 7.80 4.53
C ALA A 179 -8.63 8.67 3.31
N ARG A 180 -8.72 9.98 3.52
CA ARG A 180 -8.97 10.97 2.49
C ARG A 180 -7.67 11.64 2.09
N LEU A 181 -7.22 11.36 0.87
CA LEU A 181 -5.94 11.78 0.31
C LEU A 181 -6.13 12.61 -0.97
N GLN A 182 -7.32 13.26 -1.11
CA GLN A 182 -7.64 14.05 -2.28
C GLN A 182 -6.62 15.18 -2.46
N GLU A 183 -6.10 15.31 -3.70
CA GLU A 183 -5.12 16.33 -4.06
C GLU A 183 -3.83 16.33 -3.23
N ALA A 184 -3.57 15.27 -2.45
CA ALA A 184 -2.35 15.13 -1.68
C ALA A 184 -1.13 14.90 -2.58
N ASN A 185 0.01 15.46 -2.20
CA ASN A 185 1.28 15.18 -2.86
C ASN A 185 1.97 13.97 -2.19
N LEU A 186 1.83 12.80 -2.78
CA LEU A 186 2.46 11.53 -2.35
C LEU A 186 3.70 11.20 -3.19
N SER A 187 4.23 12.16 -3.96
CA SER A 187 5.36 11.88 -4.83
C SER A 187 6.55 11.32 -4.06
N LEU A 188 7.15 10.23 -4.60
CA LEU A 188 8.27 9.51 -4.00
C LEU A 188 7.97 8.87 -2.62
N ALA A 189 6.72 8.83 -2.16
CA ALA A 189 6.35 8.19 -0.89
C ALA A 189 6.46 6.65 -0.99
N ASP A 190 6.66 5.98 0.15
CA ASP A 190 6.65 4.52 0.23
C ASP A 190 5.35 4.04 0.93
N LEU A 191 4.39 3.55 0.14
CA LEU A 191 3.13 2.96 0.59
C LEU A 191 3.17 1.43 0.58
N SER A 192 4.37 0.83 0.45
CA SER A 192 4.47 -0.62 0.29
C SER A 192 3.89 -1.39 1.48
N GLY A 193 3.09 -2.40 1.16
CA GLY A 193 2.38 -3.22 2.15
C GLY A 193 1.28 -2.48 2.92
N GLY A 194 0.99 -1.22 2.60
CA GLY A 194 -0.04 -0.42 3.24
C GLY A 194 -1.46 -0.88 2.91
N ASN A 195 -2.39 -0.62 3.81
CA ASN A 195 -3.81 -0.86 3.60
C ASN A 195 -4.51 0.45 3.21
N LEU A 196 -4.82 0.62 1.92
CA LEU A 196 -5.55 1.75 1.35
C LEU A 196 -6.99 1.37 0.95
N THR A 197 -7.55 0.33 1.56
CA THR A 197 -8.93 -0.09 1.29
C THR A 197 -9.88 1.09 1.52
N LEU A 198 -10.74 1.39 0.53
CA LEU A 198 -11.69 2.52 0.58
C LEU A 198 -11.04 3.92 0.62
N ALA A 199 -9.73 4.04 0.50
CA ALA A 199 -9.07 5.34 0.51
C ALA A 199 -9.48 6.18 -0.73
N ASP A 200 -9.60 7.50 -0.55
CA ASP A 200 -9.82 8.42 -1.64
C ASP A 200 -8.53 9.17 -2.01
N LEU A 201 -7.95 8.78 -3.15
CA LEU A 201 -6.73 9.31 -3.73
C LEU A 201 -7.02 10.18 -4.96
N SER A 202 -8.28 10.67 -5.10
CA SER A 202 -8.64 11.45 -6.29
C SER A 202 -7.82 12.73 -6.42
N GLY A 203 -7.27 12.95 -7.60
CA GLY A 203 -6.38 14.08 -7.88
C GLY A 203 -5.02 14.05 -7.19
N ALA A 204 -4.67 12.98 -6.46
CA ALA A 204 -3.39 12.89 -5.77
C ALA A 204 -2.22 12.73 -6.75
N ASP A 205 -1.06 13.31 -6.42
CA ASP A 205 0.20 13.07 -7.11
C ASP A 205 0.92 11.85 -6.49
N LEU A 206 0.90 10.73 -7.22
CA LEU A 206 1.56 9.47 -6.85
C LEU A 206 2.86 9.27 -7.68
N THR A 207 3.43 10.32 -8.25
CA THR A 207 4.64 10.21 -9.08
C THR A 207 5.79 9.56 -8.31
N GLY A 208 6.27 8.43 -8.82
CA GLY A 208 7.38 7.68 -8.20
C GLY A 208 7.03 6.99 -6.88
N THR A 209 5.77 6.97 -6.47
CA THR A 209 5.32 6.30 -5.24
C THR A 209 5.51 4.80 -5.33
N ASN A 210 5.96 4.18 -4.25
CA ASN A 210 6.07 2.72 -4.14
C ASN A 210 4.76 2.12 -3.60
N LEU A 211 4.00 1.44 -4.47
CA LEU A 211 2.73 0.75 -4.15
C LEU A 211 2.88 -0.78 -4.05
N ARG A 212 4.11 -1.31 -3.93
CA ARG A 212 4.32 -2.76 -3.87
C ARG A 212 3.61 -3.39 -2.68
N GLY A 213 2.77 -4.38 -2.97
CA GLY A 213 2.01 -5.08 -1.94
C GLY A 213 0.96 -4.22 -1.22
N ALA A 214 0.71 -2.98 -1.64
CA ALA A 214 -0.36 -2.16 -1.12
C ALA A 214 -1.74 -2.74 -1.47
N ASN A 215 -2.71 -2.60 -0.57
CA ASN A 215 -4.09 -2.99 -0.78
C ASN A 215 -4.93 -1.75 -1.16
N LEU A 216 -5.36 -1.68 -2.42
CA LEU A 216 -6.16 -0.60 -3.00
C LEU A 216 -7.64 -1.01 -3.21
N THR A 217 -8.11 -2.08 -2.56
CA THR A 217 -9.51 -2.54 -2.69
C THR A 217 -10.48 -1.38 -2.45
N LEU A 218 -11.39 -1.15 -3.41
CA LEU A 218 -12.40 -0.08 -3.38
C LEU A 218 -11.82 1.36 -3.28
N ALA A 219 -10.51 1.54 -3.47
CA ALA A 219 -9.90 2.86 -3.48
C ALA A 219 -10.35 3.67 -4.72
N ASN A 220 -10.37 4.99 -4.59
CA ASN A 220 -10.64 5.92 -5.67
C ASN A 220 -9.36 6.60 -6.15
N LEU A 221 -8.97 6.37 -7.40
CA LEU A 221 -7.79 6.94 -8.05
C LEU A 221 -8.16 7.98 -9.13
N SER A 222 -9.41 8.45 -9.19
CA SER A 222 -9.86 9.37 -10.24
C SER A 222 -8.93 10.57 -10.36
N ASN A 223 -8.44 10.85 -11.58
CA ASN A 223 -7.54 11.96 -11.89
C ASN A 223 -6.19 11.95 -11.14
N ALA A 224 -5.80 10.83 -10.52
CA ALA A 224 -4.50 10.71 -9.88
C ALA A 224 -3.36 10.65 -10.91
N GLU A 225 -2.19 11.20 -10.57
CA GLU A 225 -0.97 11.08 -11.36
C GLU A 225 -0.19 9.84 -10.93
N LEU A 226 0.05 8.90 -11.85
CA LEU A 226 0.64 7.58 -11.59
C LEU A 226 2.01 7.40 -12.28
N THR A 227 2.68 8.47 -12.70
CA THR A 227 3.97 8.37 -13.40
C THR A 227 5.01 7.68 -12.51
N ASN A 228 5.69 6.67 -13.05
CA ASN A 228 6.77 5.93 -12.39
C ASN A 228 6.38 5.26 -11.05
N VAL A 229 5.10 4.96 -10.80
CA VAL A 229 4.71 4.19 -9.59
C VAL A 229 5.40 2.84 -9.56
N GLY A 230 5.88 2.44 -8.38
CA GLY A 230 6.48 1.14 -8.13
C GLY A 230 5.40 0.10 -7.83
N TRP A 231 5.34 -1.00 -8.59
CA TRP A 231 4.37 -2.07 -8.41
C TRP A 231 4.89 -3.42 -8.89
N ARG A 232 4.22 -4.52 -8.52
CA ARG A 232 4.50 -5.87 -9.02
C ARG A 232 3.21 -6.63 -9.25
N LEU A 233 3.06 -7.24 -10.42
CA LEU A 233 1.86 -7.97 -10.83
C LEU A 233 1.50 -9.12 -9.86
N ASN A 234 2.49 -9.87 -9.39
CA ASN A 234 2.27 -10.99 -8.46
C ASN A 234 1.81 -10.57 -7.07
N GLU A 235 1.88 -9.29 -6.72
CA GLU A 235 1.47 -8.71 -5.43
C GLU A 235 0.08 -8.08 -5.49
N MET A 236 -0.59 -8.06 -6.67
CA MET A 236 -1.85 -7.35 -6.89
C MET A 236 -3.10 -8.18 -6.54
N ARG A 237 -2.99 -9.53 -6.56
CA ARG A 237 -4.15 -10.43 -6.36
C ARG A 237 -4.89 -10.17 -5.05
N GLY A 238 -6.22 -10.01 -5.12
CA GLY A 238 -7.08 -9.73 -3.98
C GLY A 238 -6.89 -8.36 -3.33
N ARG A 239 -6.18 -7.43 -4.01
CA ARG A 239 -5.82 -6.12 -3.46
C ARG A 239 -6.28 -4.93 -4.31
N TYR A 240 -6.92 -5.21 -5.45
CA TYR A 240 -7.34 -4.19 -6.42
C TYR A 240 -8.84 -4.28 -6.74
N LEU A 241 -9.59 -5.13 -6.03
CA LEU A 241 -11.02 -5.33 -6.24
C LEU A 241 -11.78 -4.00 -6.08
N GLY A 242 -12.54 -3.60 -7.11
CA GLY A 242 -13.38 -2.42 -7.10
C GLY A 242 -12.61 -1.10 -7.07
N VAL A 243 -11.34 -1.07 -7.51
CA VAL A 243 -10.58 0.18 -7.69
C VAL A 243 -11.29 1.05 -8.72
N ARG A 244 -11.53 2.32 -8.39
CA ARG A 244 -12.25 3.27 -9.23
C ARG A 244 -11.33 4.32 -9.85
N GLY A 245 -11.73 4.87 -11.00
CA GLY A 245 -11.08 6.02 -11.60
C GLY A 245 -9.82 5.72 -12.40
N LEU A 246 -9.50 4.44 -12.67
CA LEU A 246 -8.30 4.06 -13.46
C LEU A 246 -8.30 4.67 -14.87
N ASP A 247 -9.48 4.89 -15.47
CA ASP A 247 -9.59 5.47 -16.81
C ASP A 247 -9.24 6.96 -16.86
N SER A 248 -9.51 7.68 -15.75
CA SER A 248 -9.21 9.10 -15.62
C SER A 248 -7.81 9.41 -15.06
N CYS A 249 -7.06 8.40 -14.60
CA CYS A 249 -5.70 8.59 -14.13
C CYS A 249 -4.73 8.98 -15.24
N TYR A 250 -3.68 9.69 -14.88
CA TYR A 250 -2.57 10.04 -15.76
C TYR A 250 -1.37 9.10 -15.54
N GLY A 251 -0.40 9.10 -16.48
CA GLY A 251 0.86 8.39 -16.35
C GLY A 251 0.74 6.88 -16.63
N ASN A 252 1.41 6.04 -15.88
CA ASN A 252 1.76 4.63 -16.09
C ASN A 252 0.65 3.74 -16.69
N ALA A 253 0.59 3.66 -18.03
CA ALA A 253 -0.42 2.86 -18.75
C ALA A 253 -0.35 1.36 -18.40
N LEU A 254 0.87 0.83 -18.14
CA LEU A 254 1.04 -0.58 -17.78
C LEU A 254 0.44 -0.88 -16.39
N PHE A 255 0.63 0.01 -15.42
CA PHE A 255 0.02 -0.13 -14.10
C PHE A 255 -1.51 -0.06 -14.19
N LYS A 256 -2.07 0.94 -14.88
CA LYS A 256 -3.52 1.10 -15.05
C LYS A 256 -4.16 -0.14 -15.63
N ARG A 257 -3.57 -0.68 -16.71
CA ARG A 257 -4.05 -1.90 -17.34
C ARG A 257 -3.93 -3.11 -16.41
N ALA A 258 -2.79 -3.27 -15.73
CA ALA A 258 -2.59 -4.39 -14.79
C ALA A 258 -3.57 -4.34 -13.62
N ALA A 259 -3.87 -3.14 -13.10
CA ALA A 259 -4.86 -2.93 -12.04
C ALA A 259 -6.28 -3.27 -12.52
N ALA A 260 -6.68 -2.83 -13.71
CA ALA A 260 -7.98 -3.17 -14.30
C ALA A 260 -8.12 -4.66 -14.59
N ASP A 261 -7.07 -5.30 -15.17
CA ASP A 261 -7.05 -6.75 -15.40
C ASP A 261 -7.17 -7.53 -14.08
N GLN A 262 -6.55 -7.05 -13.00
CA GLN A 262 -6.62 -7.70 -11.71
C GLN A 262 -7.99 -7.51 -11.03
N ASP A 263 -8.57 -6.32 -11.11
CA ASP A 263 -9.94 -6.06 -10.65
C ASP A 263 -10.95 -6.98 -11.32
N PHE A 264 -10.85 -7.14 -12.65
CA PHE A 264 -11.70 -8.09 -13.40
C PHE A 264 -11.53 -9.53 -12.88
N LEU A 265 -10.29 -9.99 -12.67
CA LEU A 265 -10.03 -11.34 -12.17
C LEU A 265 -10.54 -11.56 -10.74
N ASP A 266 -10.32 -10.60 -9.86
CA ASP A 266 -10.77 -10.67 -8.46
C ASP A 266 -12.32 -10.65 -8.38
N THR A 267 -12.98 -9.85 -9.24
CA THR A 267 -14.45 -9.82 -9.38
C THR A 267 -14.97 -11.16 -9.89
N LEU A 268 -14.33 -11.73 -10.92
CA LEU A 268 -14.72 -13.02 -11.47
C LEU A 268 -14.52 -14.15 -10.45
N GLU A 269 -13.42 -14.15 -9.70
CA GLU A 269 -13.18 -15.11 -8.62
C GLU A 269 -14.29 -15.05 -7.56
N ALA A 270 -14.69 -13.85 -7.16
CA ALA A 270 -15.76 -13.64 -6.19
C ALA A 270 -17.11 -14.20 -6.68
N HIS A 271 -17.46 -13.97 -7.95
CA HIS A 271 -18.70 -14.49 -8.54
C HIS A 271 -18.71 -16.01 -8.71
N LEU A 272 -17.56 -16.64 -8.93
CA LEU A 272 -17.44 -18.08 -9.14
C LEU A 272 -17.33 -18.88 -7.83
N GLN A 273 -17.20 -18.23 -6.67
CA GLN A 273 -17.13 -18.91 -5.37
C GLN A 273 -18.37 -19.81 -5.15
N GLY A 274 -18.12 -21.05 -4.76
CA GLY A 274 -19.18 -22.05 -4.56
C GLY A 274 -19.77 -22.65 -5.84
N THR A 275 -19.35 -22.25 -7.03
CA THR A 275 -19.82 -22.78 -8.31
C THR A 275 -18.86 -23.80 -8.92
N ARG A 276 -19.37 -24.64 -9.86
CA ARG A 276 -18.51 -25.54 -10.66
C ARG A 276 -17.50 -24.79 -11.54
N GLY A 277 -17.78 -23.53 -11.87
CA GLY A 277 -16.89 -22.64 -12.63
C GLY A 277 -15.58 -22.35 -11.92
N MET A 278 -15.54 -22.43 -10.59
CA MET A 278 -14.31 -22.22 -9.81
C MET A 278 -13.19 -23.21 -10.19
N ALA A 279 -13.52 -24.46 -10.56
CA ALA A 279 -12.51 -25.42 -10.99
C ALA A 279 -11.84 -24.98 -12.32
N LEU A 280 -12.64 -24.49 -13.26
CA LEU A 280 -12.14 -23.94 -14.52
C LEU A 280 -11.32 -22.65 -14.30
N PHE A 281 -11.78 -21.78 -13.41
CA PHE A 281 -11.05 -20.56 -13.04
C PHE A 281 -9.68 -20.87 -12.44
N ARG A 282 -9.60 -21.87 -11.53
CA ARG A 282 -8.34 -22.33 -10.95
C ARG A 282 -7.40 -22.95 -12.00
N ALA A 283 -7.97 -23.77 -12.93
CA ALA A 283 -7.20 -24.31 -14.04
C ALA A 283 -6.65 -23.21 -14.95
N TRP A 284 -7.45 -22.18 -15.23
CA TRP A 284 -7.00 -21.00 -15.99
C TRP A 284 -5.90 -20.21 -15.22
N GLY A 285 -5.99 -20.15 -13.90
CA GLY A 285 -4.95 -19.56 -13.03
C GLY A 285 -3.59 -20.25 -13.14
N PHE A 286 -3.56 -21.54 -13.53
CA PHE A 286 -2.30 -22.27 -13.74
C PHE A 286 -1.44 -21.66 -14.84
N ILE A 287 -2.06 -21.12 -15.89
CA ILE A 287 -1.39 -20.38 -16.97
C ILE A 287 -1.35 -18.87 -16.73
N ASP A 288 -1.49 -18.44 -15.47
CA ASP A 288 -1.53 -17.03 -15.08
C ASP A 288 -2.63 -16.25 -15.82
N TYR A 289 -3.80 -16.86 -15.93
CA TYR A 289 -4.98 -16.30 -16.63
C TYR A 289 -4.67 -15.85 -18.07
N GLY A 290 -3.75 -16.53 -18.75
CA GLY A 290 -3.32 -16.18 -20.08
C GLY A 290 -2.38 -14.97 -20.19
N ARG A 291 -1.76 -14.53 -19.08
CA ARG A 291 -0.80 -13.41 -19.09
C ARG A 291 0.65 -13.84 -19.31
N SER A 292 0.97 -15.12 -19.06
CA SER A 292 2.33 -15.64 -19.14
C SER A 292 2.53 -16.52 -20.38
N LEU A 293 3.31 -16.01 -21.35
CA LEU A 293 3.70 -16.76 -22.55
C LEU A 293 4.42 -18.07 -22.19
N LEU A 294 5.34 -18.00 -21.21
CA LEU A 294 6.11 -19.18 -20.79
C LEU A 294 5.22 -20.28 -20.21
N ARG A 295 4.23 -19.92 -19.36
CA ARG A 295 3.34 -20.91 -18.74
C ARG A 295 2.41 -21.55 -19.78
N VAL A 296 1.92 -20.78 -20.75
CA VAL A 296 1.13 -21.33 -21.86
C VAL A 296 1.98 -22.27 -22.72
N ALA A 297 3.22 -21.90 -23.04
CA ALA A 297 4.14 -22.76 -23.77
C ALA A 297 4.45 -24.06 -23.00
N LEU A 298 4.74 -23.98 -21.71
CA LEU A 298 4.99 -25.16 -20.86
C LEU A 298 3.76 -26.08 -20.77
N LEU A 299 2.55 -25.51 -20.69
CA LEU A 299 1.32 -26.28 -20.75
C LEU A 299 1.19 -27.02 -22.10
N SER A 300 1.45 -26.33 -23.20
CA SER A 300 1.41 -26.92 -24.56
C SER A 300 2.38 -28.09 -24.70
N PHE A 301 3.63 -27.92 -24.27
CA PHE A 301 4.61 -29.01 -24.26
C PHE A 301 4.21 -30.16 -23.34
N GLY A 302 3.66 -29.87 -22.17
CA GLY A 302 3.17 -30.88 -21.23
C GLY A 302 2.02 -31.71 -21.81
N LEU A 303 1.07 -31.07 -22.50
CA LEU A 303 -0.03 -31.74 -23.16
C LEU A 303 0.48 -32.64 -24.33
N ALA A 304 1.34 -32.13 -25.19
CA ALA A 304 1.95 -32.93 -26.23
C ALA A 304 2.72 -34.15 -25.67
N ALA A 305 3.46 -33.98 -24.57
CA ALA A 305 4.15 -35.09 -23.93
C ALA A 305 3.17 -36.15 -23.38
N ILE A 306 2.02 -35.73 -22.80
CA ILE A 306 0.97 -36.64 -22.32
C ILE A 306 0.40 -37.46 -23.46
N TYR A 307 0.06 -36.83 -24.60
CA TYR A 307 -0.41 -37.58 -25.79
C TYR A 307 0.66 -38.51 -26.33
N GLY A 308 1.94 -38.10 -26.35
CA GLY A 308 3.06 -38.99 -26.72
C GLY A 308 3.15 -40.21 -25.80
N ILE A 309 2.88 -40.07 -24.48
CA ILE A 309 2.81 -41.20 -23.54
C ILE A 309 1.60 -42.09 -23.86
N ILE A 310 0.43 -41.53 -24.16
CA ILE A 310 -0.78 -42.29 -24.54
C ILE A 310 -0.48 -43.15 -25.78
N TYR A 311 0.12 -42.58 -26.83
CA TYR A 311 0.47 -43.29 -28.03
C TYR A 311 1.55 -44.36 -27.80
N ARG A 312 2.42 -44.17 -26.83
CA ARG A 312 3.41 -45.19 -26.44
C ARG A 312 2.79 -46.35 -25.69
N ILE A 313 1.81 -46.11 -24.83
CA ILE A 313 1.12 -47.15 -24.03
C ILE A 313 0.12 -47.94 -24.92
N PHE A 314 -0.53 -47.28 -25.85
CA PHE A 314 -1.57 -47.84 -26.71
C PHE A 314 -1.16 -47.79 -28.21
N PRO A 315 -0.06 -48.44 -28.61
CA PRO A 315 0.44 -48.35 -30.00
C PRO A 315 -0.53 -48.95 -31.05
N GLN A 316 -1.48 -49.78 -30.61
CA GLN A 316 -2.51 -50.41 -31.47
C GLN A 316 -3.53 -49.41 -32.03
N ILE A 317 -3.67 -48.21 -31.48
CA ILE A 317 -4.63 -47.20 -31.93
C ILE A 317 -4.13 -46.41 -33.15
N LEU A 318 -2.83 -46.52 -33.47
CA LEU A 318 -2.17 -45.86 -34.61
C LEU A 318 -1.63 -46.88 -35.61
N ASP A 319 -1.66 -46.51 -36.88
CA ASP A 319 -1.00 -47.21 -37.97
C ASP A 319 0.26 -46.43 -38.36
N TYR A 320 1.43 -47.04 -38.11
CA TYR A 320 2.73 -46.43 -38.34
C TYR A 320 3.27 -46.70 -39.77
N LYS A 321 2.53 -47.47 -40.61
CA LYS A 321 2.99 -47.90 -41.93
C LYS A 321 4.45 -48.34 -41.93
N ASP A 322 5.29 -47.81 -42.85
CA ASP A 322 6.70 -48.14 -43.03
C ASP A 322 7.66 -47.26 -42.22
N SER A 323 7.16 -46.44 -41.33
CA SER A 323 8.01 -45.55 -40.51
C SER A 323 8.89 -46.35 -39.53
N ALA A 324 10.18 -46.04 -39.46
CA ALA A 324 11.08 -46.64 -38.51
C ALA A 324 10.63 -46.32 -37.05
N LYS A 325 10.23 -47.37 -36.33
CA LYS A 325 9.77 -47.22 -34.93
C LYS A 325 10.94 -47.04 -33.97
N THR A 326 11.12 -45.83 -33.50
CA THR A 326 12.05 -45.52 -32.38
C THR A 326 11.27 -45.31 -31.07
N TRP A 327 11.99 -45.25 -29.95
CA TRP A 327 11.35 -44.90 -28.67
C TRP A 327 10.71 -43.51 -28.70
N PHE A 328 11.18 -42.59 -29.57
CA PHE A 328 10.74 -41.22 -29.70
C PHE A 328 9.58 -41.06 -30.70
N THR A 329 9.32 -42.03 -31.59
CA THR A 329 8.27 -41.93 -32.62
C THR A 329 6.88 -41.52 -32.12
N PRO A 330 6.36 -42.03 -30.95
CA PRO A 330 5.09 -41.61 -30.40
C PRO A 330 5.07 -40.13 -30.01
N TYR A 331 6.16 -39.61 -29.45
CA TYR A 331 6.29 -38.21 -29.03
C TYR A 331 6.44 -37.29 -30.27
N TYR A 332 7.20 -37.72 -31.24
CA TYR A 332 7.30 -37.02 -32.54
C TYR A 332 5.93 -36.87 -33.20
N PHE A 333 5.14 -37.94 -33.27
CA PHE A 333 3.79 -37.90 -33.81
C PHE A 333 2.90 -36.93 -33.01
N SER A 334 2.92 -36.98 -31.71
CA SER A 334 2.18 -36.06 -30.86
C SER A 334 2.61 -34.59 -31.11
N ILE A 335 3.89 -34.28 -31.16
CA ILE A 335 4.35 -32.90 -31.41
C ILE A 335 3.85 -32.42 -32.77
N VAL A 336 3.95 -33.24 -33.81
CA VAL A 336 3.53 -32.89 -35.17
C VAL A 336 2.00 -32.72 -35.26
N THR A 337 1.25 -33.59 -34.61
CA THR A 337 -0.21 -33.52 -34.54
C THR A 337 -0.67 -32.31 -33.77
N TYR A 338 -0.05 -32.08 -32.60
CA TYR A 338 -0.37 -30.96 -31.72
C TYR A 338 -0.08 -29.59 -32.37
N THR A 339 1.02 -29.50 -33.12
CA THR A 339 1.39 -28.30 -33.91
C THR A 339 0.69 -28.22 -35.26
N THR A 340 -0.20 -29.17 -35.57
CA THR A 340 -0.98 -29.22 -36.82
C THR A 340 -0.16 -29.32 -38.11
N LEU A 341 1.12 -29.70 -38.00
CA LEU A 341 1.99 -29.86 -39.19
C LEU A 341 1.69 -31.12 -40.00
N GLY A 342 1.01 -32.09 -39.40
CA GLY A 342 0.48 -33.33 -39.98
C GLY A 342 1.15 -33.86 -41.25
N PHE A 343 2.23 -34.64 -41.15
CA PHE A 343 2.94 -35.18 -42.32
C PHE A 343 2.23 -36.37 -42.96
N GLY A 344 1.14 -36.87 -42.37
CA GLY A 344 0.31 -37.95 -42.96
C GLY A 344 0.91 -39.36 -42.92
N ASP A 345 2.10 -39.56 -42.37
CA ASP A 345 2.80 -40.85 -42.32
C ASP A 345 2.25 -41.82 -41.29
N ILE A 346 1.63 -41.28 -40.24
CA ILE A 346 0.98 -42.03 -39.17
C ILE A 346 -0.50 -41.65 -39.13
N LYS A 347 -1.38 -42.66 -39.10
CA LYS A 347 -2.83 -42.46 -39.11
C LYS A 347 -3.51 -43.19 -37.95
N PRO A 348 -4.64 -42.68 -37.44
CA PRO A 348 -5.45 -43.47 -36.51
C PRO A 348 -5.97 -44.73 -37.21
N LYS A 349 -5.92 -45.86 -36.48
CA LYS A 349 -6.36 -47.17 -36.95
C LYS A 349 -7.73 -47.59 -36.41
N THR A 350 -8.14 -46.97 -35.33
CA THR A 350 -9.36 -47.31 -34.63
C THR A 350 -10.18 -46.07 -34.34
N ILE A 351 -11.49 -46.20 -34.10
CA ILE A 351 -12.38 -45.10 -33.68
C ILE A 351 -11.81 -44.38 -32.42
N VAL A 352 -11.28 -45.16 -31.46
CA VAL A 352 -10.64 -44.59 -30.28
C VAL A 352 -9.42 -43.76 -30.65
N GLY A 353 -8.61 -44.25 -31.60
CA GLY A 353 -7.47 -43.50 -32.15
C GLY A 353 -7.90 -42.20 -32.83
N GLU A 354 -8.97 -42.20 -33.61
CA GLU A 354 -9.54 -41.00 -34.25
C GLU A 354 -9.99 -39.97 -33.18
N LEU A 355 -10.66 -40.39 -32.12
CA LEU A 355 -11.09 -39.52 -31.06
C LEU A 355 -9.91 -38.92 -30.29
N VAL A 356 -8.89 -39.71 -29.98
CA VAL A 356 -7.69 -39.25 -29.28
C VAL A 356 -6.93 -38.25 -30.14
N VAL A 357 -6.67 -38.54 -31.43
CA VAL A 357 -5.98 -37.61 -32.34
C VAL A 357 -6.79 -36.34 -32.55
N SER A 358 -8.11 -36.44 -32.71
CA SER A 358 -8.96 -35.25 -32.88
C SER A 358 -8.96 -34.36 -31.63
N SER A 359 -8.99 -34.97 -30.42
CA SER A 359 -8.91 -34.21 -29.16
C SER A 359 -7.55 -33.49 -29.01
N GLU A 360 -6.46 -34.13 -29.45
CA GLU A 360 -5.12 -33.53 -29.46
C GLU A 360 -5.04 -32.32 -30.40
N VAL A 361 -5.56 -32.45 -31.59
CA VAL A 361 -5.62 -31.35 -32.59
C VAL A 361 -6.42 -30.17 -32.05
N ILE A 362 -7.59 -30.42 -31.46
CA ILE A 362 -8.43 -29.35 -30.86
C ILE A 362 -7.67 -28.62 -29.74
N LEU A 363 -7.01 -29.37 -28.88
CA LEU A 363 -6.19 -28.77 -27.78
C LEU A 363 -4.99 -28.01 -28.34
N GLY A 364 -4.35 -28.51 -29.41
CA GLY A 364 -3.26 -27.83 -30.09
C GLY A 364 -3.70 -26.48 -30.67
N TYR A 365 -4.81 -26.43 -31.39
CA TYR A 365 -5.37 -25.16 -31.89
C TYR A 365 -5.76 -24.20 -30.76
N THR A 366 -6.37 -24.73 -29.69
CA THR A 366 -6.79 -23.92 -28.56
C THR A 366 -5.59 -23.27 -27.85
N THR A 367 -4.54 -24.03 -27.59
CA THR A 367 -3.33 -23.52 -26.92
C THR A 367 -2.51 -22.61 -27.83
N LEU A 368 -2.47 -22.88 -29.15
CA LEU A 368 -1.84 -21.97 -30.13
C LEU A 368 -2.60 -20.64 -30.19
N GLY A 369 -3.92 -20.65 -30.20
CA GLY A 369 -4.75 -19.45 -30.16
C GLY A 369 -4.50 -18.64 -28.89
N LEU A 370 -4.40 -19.30 -27.72
CA LEU A 370 -4.01 -18.67 -26.45
C LEU A 370 -2.60 -18.06 -26.54
N LEU A 371 -1.63 -18.77 -27.09
CA LEU A 371 -0.25 -18.31 -27.24
C LEU A 371 -0.18 -17.04 -28.11
N LEU A 372 -0.87 -17.04 -29.24
CA LEU A 372 -0.95 -15.89 -30.14
C LEU A 372 -1.67 -14.70 -29.47
N SER A 373 -2.72 -14.95 -28.72
CA SER A 373 -3.43 -13.93 -27.96
C SER A 373 -2.52 -13.27 -26.92
N VAL A 374 -1.78 -14.07 -26.13
CA VAL A 374 -0.80 -13.57 -25.13
C VAL A 374 0.33 -12.80 -25.81
N LEU A 375 0.81 -13.30 -26.97
CA LEU A 375 1.85 -12.60 -27.74
C LEU A 375 1.35 -11.25 -28.25
N ALA A 376 0.16 -11.21 -28.84
CA ALA A 376 -0.45 -9.97 -29.33
C ALA A 376 -0.66 -8.96 -28.19
N GLN A 377 -1.13 -9.41 -27.02
CA GLN A 377 -1.25 -8.57 -25.83
C GLN A 377 0.11 -8.05 -25.35
N ASN A 378 1.16 -8.87 -25.37
CA ASN A 378 2.50 -8.44 -24.96
C ASN A 378 3.12 -7.44 -25.94
N ILE A 379 2.84 -7.56 -27.24
CA ILE A 379 3.25 -6.56 -28.26
C ILE A 379 2.49 -5.26 -28.03
N ALA A 380 1.16 -5.31 -27.90
CA ALA A 380 0.33 -4.15 -27.64
C ALA A 380 0.65 -3.45 -26.31
N ARG A 381 1.26 -4.15 -25.34
CA ARG A 381 1.74 -3.56 -24.08
C ARG A 381 3.04 -2.78 -24.23
N ARG A 382 3.79 -2.98 -25.31
CA ARG A 382 5.09 -2.32 -25.57
C ARG A 382 4.98 -1.14 -26.54
N SER A 383 3.87 -1.02 -27.25
CA SER A 383 3.49 0.13 -28.09
C SER A 383 2.73 1.17 -27.28
#